data_3e8093c379ba0bd84ad0e7d7012f4137
#
_entry.id   3e8093c379ba0bd84ad0e7d7012f4137
#
_cell.length_a   1.000
_cell.length_b   1.000
_cell.length_c   1.000
_cell.angle_alpha   90.00
_cell.angle_beta   90.00
_cell.angle_gamma   90.00
#
_symmetry.space_group_name_H-M   'P 1'
#
loop_
_entity.id
_entity.type
_entity.pdbx_description
1 polymer ?
#
loop_
_entity_poly.entity_id
_entity_poly.type
_entity_poly.pdbx_seq_one_letter_code
_entity_poly.pdbx_strand_id
1 'polypeptide(L)'
;MSAGGFSVSVAGIVIDNENVLIIQRADNGAWEPPGGVLERGETYAQGVQREVFEETGLTVDVHGLSGVYLNMRQHIVALVFRCTVAAGQAKTSPETMALEWVPGDEAYQRMAPAFGIRVTDALQPPGEPAVRYHDGIDLLED
;
A
#
# COMPACT_ATOMS: atom_id res chain seq x y z
N MET A 1 14.94 -21.09 -11.37
CA MET A 1 13.93 -20.02 -11.24
C MET A 1 13.62 -19.46 -12.62
N SER A 2 12.38 -19.19 -12.87
CA SER A 2 11.96 -18.60 -14.14
C SER A 2 12.26 -17.10 -14.17
N ALA A 3 12.88 -16.64 -15.25
CA ALA A 3 13.14 -15.21 -15.44
C ALA A 3 11.89 -14.44 -15.87
N GLY A 4 10.79 -15.13 -16.21
CA GLY A 4 9.57 -14.49 -16.71
C GLY A 4 8.45 -14.33 -15.70
N GLY A 5 8.70 -14.64 -14.42
CA GLY A 5 7.66 -14.59 -13.41
C GLY A 5 7.36 -13.19 -12.91
N PHE A 6 6.17 -13.05 -12.31
CA PHE A 6 5.76 -11.84 -11.61
C PHE A 6 5.64 -12.15 -10.13
N SER A 7 5.99 -11.19 -9.28
CA SER A 7 5.64 -11.29 -7.86
C SER A 7 4.34 -10.55 -7.59
N VAL A 8 3.66 -10.96 -6.53
CA VAL A 8 2.42 -10.33 -6.09
C VAL A 8 2.68 -9.65 -4.76
N SER A 9 2.36 -8.36 -4.70
CA SER A 9 2.41 -7.57 -3.46
C SER A 9 1.00 -7.17 -3.07
N VAL A 10 0.81 -6.93 -1.78
CA VAL A 10 -0.44 -6.43 -1.22
C VAL A 10 -0.13 -5.22 -0.36
N ALA A 11 -1.05 -4.27 -0.33
CA ALA A 11 -0.90 -3.07 0.49
C ALA A 11 -2.25 -2.63 1.02
N GLY A 12 -2.22 -1.91 2.14
CA GLY A 12 -3.41 -1.34 2.73
C GLY A 12 -3.33 0.17 2.79
N ILE A 13 -4.38 0.84 2.32
CA ILE A 13 -4.58 2.25 2.61
C ILE A 13 -5.46 2.30 3.85
N VAL A 14 -4.85 2.61 4.97
CA VAL A 14 -5.53 2.65 6.27
C VAL A 14 -6.13 4.04 6.43
N ILE A 15 -7.44 4.10 6.46
CA ILE A 15 -8.20 5.36 6.40
C ILE A 15 -8.88 5.61 7.75
N ASP A 16 -8.70 6.83 8.26
CA ASP A 16 -9.43 7.32 9.43
C ASP A 16 -9.96 8.73 9.09
N ASN A 17 -11.25 8.81 8.83
CA ASN A 17 -11.89 10.01 8.26
C ASN A 17 -11.25 10.35 6.92
N GLU A 18 -10.59 11.51 6.81
CA GLU A 18 -9.94 11.94 5.58
C GLU A 18 -8.42 11.72 5.62
N ASN A 19 -7.91 11.16 6.74
CA ASN A 19 -6.50 10.92 6.91
C ASN A 19 -6.16 9.48 6.55
N VAL A 20 -4.93 9.29 6.08
CA VAL A 20 -4.37 7.98 5.78
C VAL A 20 -3.06 7.80 6.52
N LEU A 21 -2.75 6.56 6.85
CA LEU A 21 -1.50 6.22 7.51
C LEU A 21 -0.43 5.95 6.46
N ILE A 22 0.67 6.67 6.54
CA ILE A 22 1.83 6.44 5.69
C ILE A 22 3.03 6.06 6.53
N ILE A 23 3.92 5.27 5.97
CA ILE A 23 5.14 4.83 6.64
C ILE A 23 6.37 5.36 5.89
N GLN A 24 7.45 5.58 6.64
CA GLN A 24 8.74 5.89 6.06
C GLN A 24 9.64 4.67 6.21
N ARG A 25 10.15 4.18 5.10
CA ARG A 25 11.01 2.99 5.08
C ARG A 25 12.37 3.31 5.72
N ALA A 26 12.83 2.39 6.55
CA ALA A 26 14.14 2.53 7.19
C ALA A 26 15.29 2.36 6.20
N ASP A 27 15.09 1.57 5.12
CA ASP A 27 16.17 1.24 4.18
C ASP A 27 16.50 2.38 3.21
N ASN A 28 15.50 3.14 2.75
CA ASN A 28 15.74 4.20 1.75
C ASN A 28 15.09 5.53 2.08
N GLY A 29 14.36 5.63 3.20
CA GLY A 29 13.71 6.87 3.62
C GLY A 29 12.46 7.26 2.83
N ALA A 30 12.02 6.43 1.89
CA ALA A 30 10.84 6.73 1.09
C ALA A 30 9.56 6.54 1.90
N TRP A 31 8.59 7.42 1.66
CA TRP A 31 7.25 7.28 2.23
C TRP A 31 6.39 6.44 1.30
N GLU A 32 5.58 5.56 1.88
CA GLU A 32 4.66 4.72 1.11
C GLU A 32 3.54 4.19 1.99
N PRO A 33 2.46 3.64 1.39
CA PRO A 33 1.48 2.90 2.17
C PRO A 33 2.09 1.60 2.69
N PRO A 34 1.66 1.10 3.86
CA PRO A 34 2.16 -0.18 4.35
C PRO A 34 1.77 -1.33 3.42
N GLY A 35 2.71 -2.23 3.19
CA GLY A 35 2.50 -3.38 2.32
C GLY A 35 3.78 -4.16 2.06
N GLY A 36 3.67 -5.23 1.31
CA GLY A 36 4.80 -6.06 0.94
C GLY A 36 4.37 -7.31 0.16
N VAL A 37 5.28 -8.23 0.00
CA VAL A 37 5.08 -9.42 -0.83
C VAL A 37 4.08 -10.37 -0.16
N LEU A 38 3.11 -10.83 -0.93
CA LEU A 38 2.16 -11.85 -0.50
C LEU A 38 2.90 -13.17 -0.29
N GLU A 39 2.64 -13.83 0.84
CA GLU A 39 3.25 -15.12 1.15
C GLU A 39 2.34 -16.27 0.73
N ARG A 40 2.95 -17.41 0.44
CA ARG A 40 2.20 -18.60 0.09
C ARG A 40 1.27 -19.00 1.23
N GLY A 41 0.05 -19.39 0.87
CA GLY A 41 -0.94 -19.79 1.85
C GLY A 41 -1.75 -18.66 2.45
N GLU A 42 -1.42 -17.42 2.13
CA GLU A 42 -2.20 -16.27 2.57
C GLU A 42 -3.28 -15.92 1.56
N THR A 43 -4.46 -15.55 2.05
CA THR A 43 -5.40 -14.77 1.24
C THR A 43 -4.88 -13.35 1.13
N TYR A 44 -5.42 -12.57 0.20
CA TYR A 44 -5.02 -11.17 0.06
C TYR A 44 -5.25 -10.39 1.36
N ALA A 45 -6.40 -10.58 1.99
CA ALA A 45 -6.72 -9.90 3.26
C ALA A 45 -5.73 -10.28 4.37
N GLN A 46 -5.38 -11.55 4.48
CA GLN A 46 -4.40 -12.00 5.46
C GLN A 46 -3.03 -11.37 5.23
N GLY A 47 -2.61 -11.30 3.97
CA GLY A 47 -1.34 -10.65 3.62
C GLY A 47 -1.31 -9.18 3.96
N VAL A 48 -2.40 -8.45 3.66
CA VAL A 48 -2.53 -7.04 4.03
C VAL A 48 -2.47 -6.89 5.54
N GLN A 49 -3.24 -7.68 6.28
CA GLN A 49 -3.26 -7.61 7.74
C GLN A 49 -1.89 -7.87 8.35
N ARG A 50 -1.17 -8.86 7.84
CA ARG A 50 0.17 -9.18 8.32
C ARG A 50 1.14 -8.05 8.05
N GLU A 51 1.18 -7.53 6.81
CA GLU A 51 2.12 -6.45 6.46
C GLU A 51 1.82 -5.17 7.24
N VAL A 52 0.55 -4.79 7.36
CA VAL A 52 0.18 -3.59 8.13
C VAL A 52 0.60 -3.77 9.60
N PHE A 53 0.34 -4.93 10.17
CA PHE A 53 0.72 -5.19 11.57
C PHE A 53 2.24 -5.14 11.76
N GLU A 54 3.00 -5.77 10.87
CA GLU A 54 4.46 -5.79 10.97
C GLU A 54 5.06 -4.39 10.87
N GLU A 55 4.48 -3.54 10.03
CA GLU A 55 5.05 -2.23 9.74
C GLU A 55 4.51 -1.11 10.62
N THR A 56 3.32 -1.27 11.18
CA THR A 56 2.66 -0.18 11.93
C THR A 56 2.20 -0.56 13.34
N GLY A 57 2.15 -1.84 13.68
CA GLY A 57 1.60 -2.30 14.94
C GLY A 57 0.08 -2.34 15.01
N LEU A 58 -0.60 -1.94 13.94
CA LEU A 58 -2.07 -1.90 13.91
C LEU A 58 -2.64 -3.18 13.33
N THR A 59 -3.74 -3.64 13.95
CA THR A 59 -4.62 -4.65 13.37
C THR A 59 -5.70 -3.92 12.59
N VAL A 60 -5.89 -4.30 11.32
CA VAL A 60 -6.85 -3.63 10.45
C VAL A 60 -7.91 -4.59 9.96
N ASP A 61 -9.09 -4.05 9.71
CA ASP A 61 -10.11 -4.68 8.90
C ASP A 61 -9.85 -4.32 7.44
N VAL A 62 -9.86 -5.32 6.57
CA VAL A 62 -9.64 -5.15 5.15
C VAL A 62 -10.99 -5.10 4.45
N HIS A 63 -11.20 -4.05 3.67
CA HIS A 63 -12.45 -3.83 2.95
C HIS A 63 -12.25 -4.09 1.45
N GLY A 64 -12.75 -3.22 0.59
CA GLY A 64 -12.71 -3.44 -0.84
C GLY A 64 -11.35 -3.17 -1.48
N LEU A 65 -11.13 -3.83 -2.62
CA LEU A 65 -10.00 -3.56 -3.49
C LEU A 65 -10.16 -2.17 -4.10
N SER A 66 -9.15 -1.32 -3.93
CA SER A 66 -9.18 0.03 -4.50
C SER A 66 -8.44 0.11 -5.84
N GLY A 67 -7.49 -0.77 -6.07
CA GLY A 67 -6.78 -0.77 -7.35
C GLY A 67 -5.78 -1.89 -7.50
N VAL A 68 -5.40 -2.11 -8.75
CA VAL A 68 -4.35 -3.06 -9.16
C VAL A 68 -3.31 -2.26 -9.92
N TYR A 69 -2.05 -2.42 -9.52
CA TYR A 69 -0.94 -1.59 -10.02
C TYR A 69 0.18 -2.51 -10.50
N LEU A 70 0.50 -2.43 -11.78
CA LEU A 70 1.56 -3.26 -12.37
C LEU A 70 2.82 -2.44 -12.55
N ASN A 71 3.87 -2.83 -11.83
CA ASN A 71 5.21 -2.28 -12.05
C ASN A 71 5.80 -2.97 -13.28
N MET A 72 5.87 -2.24 -14.39
CA MET A 72 6.33 -2.77 -15.67
C MET A 72 7.83 -3.02 -15.67
N ARG A 73 8.56 -2.35 -14.81
CA ARG A 73 10.03 -2.47 -14.75
C ARG A 73 10.45 -3.67 -13.90
N GLN A 74 9.81 -3.87 -12.75
CA GLN A 74 10.20 -4.91 -11.80
C GLN A 74 9.29 -6.14 -11.84
N HIS A 75 8.25 -6.11 -12.65
CA HIS A 75 7.29 -7.21 -12.82
C HIS A 75 6.62 -7.57 -11.49
N ILE A 76 6.06 -6.55 -10.85
CA ILE A 76 5.32 -6.71 -9.59
C ILE A 76 3.87 -6.30 -9.82
N VAL A 77 2.95 -7.20 -9.46
CA VAL A 77 1.52 -6.90 -9.43
C VAL A 77 1.16 -6.53 -7.99
N ALA A 78 0.72 -5.30 -7.75
CA ALA A 78 0.32 -4.86 -6.42
C ALA A 78 -1.20 -4.73 -6.34
N LEU A 79 -1.79 -5.36 -5.33
CA LEU A 79 -3.20 -5.29 -5.01
C LEU A 79 -3.34 -4.41 -3.78
N VAL A 80 -4.10 -3.32 -3.90
CA VAL A 80 -4.24 -2.33 -2.84
C VAL A 80 -5.67 -2.32 -2.33
N PHE A 81 -5.82 -2.41 -1.00
CA PHE A 81 -7.12 -2.51 -0.35
C PHE A 81 -7.35 -1.36 0.61
N ARG A 82 -8.60 -0.94 0.72
CA ARG A 82 -9.02 0.00 1.76
C ARG A 82 -9.08 -0.73 3.09
N CYS A 83 -8.57 -0.08 4.14
CA CYS A 83 -8.54 -0.67 5.48
C CYS A 83 -9.01 0.36 6.51
N THR A 84 -9.51 -0.16 7.64
CA THR A 84 -9.80 0.64 8.83
C THR A 84 -9.15 -0.02 10.04
N VAL A 85 -8.83 0.78 11.05
CA VAL A 85 -8.21 0.25 12.26
C VAL A 85 -9.22 -0.53 13.07
N ALA A 86 -8.87 -1.76 13.44
CA ALA A 86 -9.67 -2.60 14.33
C ALA A 86 -9.12 -2.60 15.75
N ALA A 87 -7.79 -2.58 15.91
CA ALA A 87 -7.15 -2.65 17.23
C ALA A 87 -5.69 -2.22 17.14
N GLY A 88 -5.06 -2.05 18.29
CA GLY A 88 -3.64 -1.78 18.40
C GLY A 88 -3.30 -0.29 18.44
N GLN A 89 -2.02 0.00 18.54
CA GLN A 89 -1.48 1.35 18.55
C GLN A 89 -0.37 1.44 17.51
N ALA A 90 -0.36 2.55 16.77
CA ALA A 90 0.65 2.78 15.76
C ALA A 90 2.04 2.92 16.40
N LYS A 91 3.01 2.18 15.89
CA LYS A 91 4.38 2.20 16.38
C LYS A 91 5.35 1.86 15.27
N THR A 92 6.59 2.36 15.39
CA THR A 92 7.66 2.03 14.46
C THR A 92 8.11 0.58 14.62
N SER A 93 8.88 0.12 13.66
CA SER A 93 9.48 -1.22 13.63
C SER A 93 10.90 -1.12 13.08
N PRO A 94 11.67 -2.22 13.05
CA PRO A 94 12.99 -2.19 12.41
C PRO A 94 12.95 -1.78 10.94
N GLU A 95 11.86 -2.02 10.25
CA GLU A 95 11.70 -1.67 8.83
C GLU A 95 11.03 -0.32 8.62
N THR A 96 10.37 0.23 9.66
CA THR A 96 9.59 1.46 9.60
C THR A 96 10.18 2.50 10.54
N MET A 97 10.89 3.49 10.01
CA MET A 97 11.55 4.48 10.85
C MET A 97 10.61 5.59 11.32
N ALA A 98 9.50 5.81 10.63
CA ALA A 98 8.49 6.79 11.01
C ALA A 98 7.13 6.39 10.43
N LEU A 99 6.07 6.89 11.03
CA LEU A 99 4.73 6.76 10.48
C LEU A 99 3.92 8.00 10.88
N GLU A 100 2.99 8.39 10.01
CA GLU A 100 2.16 9.57 10.24
C GLU A 100 0.78 9.37 9.65
N TRP A 101 -0.19 9.94 10.33
CA TRP A 101 -1.54 10.12 9.80
C TRP A 101 -1.58 11.49 9.11
N VAL A 102 -1.86 11.51 7.81
CA VAL A 102 -1.87 12.76 7.04
C VAL A 102 -3.08 12.80 6.12
N PRO A 103 -3.53 14.00 5.73
CA PRO A 103 -4.56 14.12 4.70
C PRO A 103 -4.12 13.47 3.39
N GLY A 104 -5.08 13.01 2.58
CA GLY A 104 -4.77 12.28 1.36
C GLY A 104 -3.92 13.06 0.36
N ASP A 105 -4.15 14.36 0.23
CA ASP A 105 -3.36 15.21 -0.68
C ASP A 105 -1.91 15.36 -0.21
N GLU A 106 -1.70 15.45 1.09
CA GLU A 106 -0.34 15.49 1.65
C GLU A 106 0.36 14.14 1.45
N ALA A 107 -0.35 13.04 1.66
CA ALA A 107 0.19 11.71 1.41
C ALA A 107 0.66 11.57 -0.04
N TYR A 108 -0.15 12.03 -0.99
CA TYR A 108 0.22 12.00 -2.40
C TYR A 108 1.52 12.76 -2.66
N GLN A 109 1.66 13.94 -2.07
CA GLN A 109 2.84 14.80 -2.31
C GLN A 109 4.11 14.24 -1.69
N ARG A 110 4.00 13.38 -0.68
CA ARG A 110 5.17 12.78 -0.03
C ARG A 110 5.74 11.57 -0.76
N MET A 111 5.05 11.09 -1.78
CA MET A 111 5.38 9.85 -2.47
C MET A 111 5.69 10.11 -3.94
N ALA A 112 6.40 9.15 -4.57
CA ALA A 112 6.48 9.12 -6.02
C ALA A 112 5.06 8.95 -6.60
N PRO A 113 4.77 9.50 -7.78
CA PRO A 113 3.41 9.42 -8.36
C PRO A 113 2.83 8.00 -8.43
N ALA A 114 3.69 7.02 -8.72
CA ALA A 114 3.26 5.62 -8.81
C ALA A 114 2.69 5.09 -7.49
N PHE A 115 3.11 5.64 -6.36
CA PHE A 115 2.62 5.23 -5.04
C PHE A 115 1.58 6.19 -4.49
N GLY A 116 1.75 7.47 -4.71
CA GLY A 116 0.78 8.47 -4.26
C GLY A 116 -0.60 8.27 -4.85
N ILE A 117 -0.68 7.85 -6.10
CA ILE A 117 -1.97 7.61 -6.76
C ILE A 117 -2.81 6.53 -6.06
N ARG A 118 -2.15 5.60 -5.37
CA ARG A 118 -2.85 4.54 -4.63
C ARG A 118 -3.70 5.13 -3.51
N VAL A 119 -3.22 6.17 -2.86
CA VAL A 119 -3.97 6.89 -1.82
C VAL A 119 -5.15 7.62 -2.44
N THR A 120 -4.92 8.34 -3.53
CA THR A 120 -5.98 9.06 -4.24
C THR A 120 -7.09 8.12 -4.68
N ASP A 121 -6.72 6.98 -5.27
CA ASP A 121 -7.69 5.98 -5.72
C ASP A 121 -8.50 5.41 -4.56
N ALA A 122 -7.85 5.13 -3.43
CA ALA A 122 -8.54 4.56 -2.26
C ALA A 122 -9.52 5.53 -1.61
N LEU A 123 -9.28 6.83 -1.75
CA LEU A 123 -10.15 7.86 -1.17
C LEU A 123 -11.33 8.22 -2.05
N GLN A 124 -11.40 7.69 -3.28
CA GLN A 124 -12.58 7.83 -4.12
C GLN A 124 -13.74 7.01 -3.55
N PRO A 125 -14.99 7.35 -3.87
CA PRO A 125 -16.11 6.51 -3.46
C PRO A 125 -15.92 5.08 -3.95
N PRO A 126 -16.28 4.06 -3.15
CA PRO A 126 -16.14 2.68 -3.57
C PRO A 126 -16.87 2.41 -4.90
N GLY A 127 -16.22 1.64 -5.76
CA GLY A 127 -16.74 1.32 -7.08
C GLY A 127 -15.77 0.42 -7.79
N GLU A 128 -15.62 0.63 -9.08
CA GLU A 128 -14.70 -0.16 -9.89
C GLU A 128 -13.26 0.15 -9.49
N PRO A 129 -12.43 -0.89 -9.19
CA PRO A 129 -11.04 -0.66 -8.84
C PRO A 129 -10.27 -0.01 -9.98
N ALA A 130 -9.31 0.85 -9.61
CA ALA A 130 -8.39 1.43 -10.59
C ALA A 130 -7.46 0.34 -11.15
N VAL A 131 -7.10 0.46 -12.42
CA VAL A 131 -6.09 -0.40 -13.05
C VAL A 131 -5.04 0.51 -13.64
N ARG A 132 -3.80 0.40 -13.13
CA ARG A 132 -2.74 1.32 -13.52
C ARG A 132 -1.43 0.60 -13.77
N TYR A 133 -0.57 1.25 -14.53
CA TYR A 133 0.76 0.78 -14.90
C TYR A 133 1.78 1.85 -14.53
N HIS A 134 2.97 1.43 -14.11
CA HIS A 134 4.02 2.36 -13.72
C HIS A 134 5.41 1.72 -13.87
N ASP A 135 6.45 2.54 -13.71
CA ASP A 135 7.84 2.08 -13.80
C ASP A 135 8.56 2.09 -12.44
N GLY A 136 7.82 2.28 -11.35
CA GLY A 136 8.34 2.39 -9.99
C GLY A 136 8.41 3.84 -9.50
N ILE A 137 8.28 4.80 -10.39
CA ILE A 137 8.32 6.24 -10.08
C ILE A 137 7.12 6.94 -10.70
N ASP A 138 6.98 6.83 -12.01
CA ASP A 138 5.96 7.52 -12.79
C ASP A 138 4.89 6.56 -13.30
N LEU A 139 3.67 7.10 -13.45
CA LEU A 139 2.59 6.37 -14.09
C LEU A 139 2.84 6.30 -15.58
N LEU A 140 2.45 5.16 -16.17
CA LEU A 140 2.55 4.91 -17.61
C LEU A 140 1.15 4.78 -18.20
N GLU A 141 1.00 5.15 -19.46
CA GLU A 141 -0.23 4.90 -20.18
C GLU A 141 -0.22 3.47 -20.76
N ASP A 142 -1.40 2.86 -20.83
CA ASP A 142 -1.52 1.55 -21.44
C ASP A 142 -1.85 1.64 -22.94
#